data_9de1170e55cbff21ca10d10b90443d80
#
_entry.id   9de1170e55cbff21ca10d10b90443d80
#
_cell.length_a   1.000
_cell.length_b   1.000
_cell.length_c   1.000
_cell.angle_alpha   90.00
_cell.angle_beta   90.00
_cell.angle_gamma   90.00
#
_symmetry.space_group_name_H-M   'P 1'
#
loop_
_entity.id
_entity.type
_entity.pdbx_description
1 polymer ?
#
loop_
_entity_poly.entity_id
_entity_poly.type
_entity_poly.pdbx_seq_one_letter_code
_entity_poly.pdbx_strand_id
1 'polypeptide(L)'
;MDLPEGELAWSTERPKDAKMCIPAAFTDLEGNVEGEYRLNGKIFNPNKRLKVSISNGTFYIDRKWHSDYGFQQLSLVYNDRARTFKDSRKFVRRALCKKGNKVFLVQSRHRMTLTEFAAECAKVSSNAVYLDMGEYGYGYIGNKILSPWAYFSRNKQTNWIYVK
;
A
#
# COMPACT_ATOMS: atom_id res chain seq x y z
N MET A 1 2.17 -13.00 -1.39
CA MET A 1 1.18 -13.48 -0.39
C MET A 1 -0.20 -13.21 -0.96
N ASP A 2 -0.99 -14.25 -1.10
CA ASP A 2 -2.39 -14.11 -1.53
C ASP A 2 -3.19 -13.42 -0.43
N LEU A 3 -4.18 -12.63 -0.86
CA LEU A 3 -5.14 -12.03 0.07
C LEU A 3 -6.16 -13.09 0.49
N PRO A 4 -6.69 -13.04 1.72
CA PRO A 4 -7.78 -13.90 2.12
C PRO A 4 -9.02 -13.64 1.27
N GLU A 5 -9.91 -14.62 1.20
CA GLU A 5 -11.21 -14.45 0.57
C GLU A 5 -12.04 -13.41 1.32
N GLY A 6 -12.70 -12.54 0.56
CA GLY A 6 -13.54 -11.47 1.08
C GLY A 6 -13.46 -10.19 0.24
N GLU A 7 -14.11 -9.17 0.73
CA GLU A 7 -14.10 -7.86 0.11
C GLU A 7 -12.86 -7.07 0.52
N LEU A 8 -12.07 -6.67 -0.48
CA LEU A 8 -10.93 -5.79 -0.27
C LEU A 8 -11.40 -4.33 -0.24
N ALA A 9 -11.11 -3.66 0.86
CA ALA A 9 -11.50 -2.28 1.10
C ALA A 9 -10.36 -1.46 1.72
N TRP A 10 -10.56 -0.15 1.82
CA TRP A 10 -9.65 0.78 2.44
C TRP A 10 -10.42 1.70 3.39
N SER A 11 -9.80 2.13 4.49
CA SER A 11 -10.43 2.99 5.50
C SER A 11 -9.41 3.87 6.21
N THR A 12 -9.87 5.03 6.69
CA THR A 12 -9.15 5.89 7.64
C THR A 12 -9.49 5.56 9.11
N GLU A 13 -10.41 4.62 9.33
CA GLU A 13 -10.73 4.06 10.64
C GLU A 13 -10.28 2.61 10.70
N ARG A 14 -9.71 2.19 11.82
CA ARG A 14 -9.22 0.82 11.98
C ARG A 14 -10.39 -0.17 11.94
N PRO A 15 -10.40 -1.10 10.97
CA PRO A 15 -11.47 -2.07 10.85
C PRO A 15 -11.43 -3.05 12.05
N LYS A 16 -12.62 -3.39 12.55
CA LYS A 16 -12.83 -4.46 13.52
C LYS A 16 -13.05 -5.78 12.75
N ASP A 17 -12.56 -6.88 13.29
CA ASP A 17 -12.81 -8.24 12.78
C ASP A 17 -12.39 -8.48 11.31
N ALA A 18 -11.38 -7.78 10.84
CA ALA A 18 -10.86 -7.98 9.50
C ALA A 18 -9.97 -9.23 9.42
N LYS A 19 -10.09 -9.99 8.32
CA LYS A 19 -9.20 -11.13 8.02
C LYS A 19 -7.78 -10.69 7.65
N MET A 20 -7.64 -9.47 7.19
CA MET A 20 -6.38 -8.80 6.89
C MET A 20 -6.52 -7.33 7.25
N CYS A 21 -5.47 -6.76 7.81
CA CYS A 21 -5.38 -5.32 8.05
C CYS A 21 -3.92 -4.87 7.98
N ILE A 22 -3.61 -3.94 7.09
CA ILE A 22 -2.26 -3.44 6.85
C ILE A 22 -2.29 -1.93 6.60
N PRO A 23 -1.24 -1.17 6.99
CA PRO A 23 -1.10 0.23 6.61
C PRO A 23 -1.06 0.39 5.09
N ALA A 24 -1.56 1.51 4.60
CA ALA A 24 -1.71 1.76 3.17
C ALA A 24 -0.98 3.02 2.68
N ALA A 25 -1.63 4.17 2.72
CA ALA A 25 -1.14 5.42 2.16
C ALA A 25 -0.21 6.17 3.13
N PHE A 26 0.67 6.98 2.57
CA PHE A 26 1.47 7.93 3.34
C PHE A 26 0.59 8.95 4.05
N THR A 27 1.05 9.35 5.23
CA THR A 27 0.43 10.38 6.05
C THR A 27 1.41 11.52 6.33
N ASP A 28 0.88 12.71 6.56
CA ASP A 28 1.64 13.84 7.10
C ASP A 28 1.94 13.65 8.59
N LEU A 29 2.61 14.62 9.20
CA LEU A 29 2.97 14.59 10.61
C LEU A 29 1.76 14.62 11.56
N GLU A 30 0.61 15.08 11.06
CA GLU A 30 -0.66 15.15 11.78
C GLU A 30 -1.48 13.86 11.64
N GLY A 31 -1.01 12.93 10.79
CA GLY A 31 -1.67 11.65 10.52
C GLY A 31 -2.73 11.69 9.43
N ASN A 32 -2.87 12.80 8.68
CA ASN A 32 -3.77 12.89 7.55
C ASN A 32 -3.18 12.20 6.32
N VAL A 33 -4.02 11.55 5.53
CA VAL A 33 -3.59 10.92 4.28
C VAL A 33 -3.06 11.98 3.31
N GLU A 34 -1.82 11.82 2.86
CA GLU A 34 -1.24 12.64 1.81
C GLU A 34 -1.85 12.29 0.45
N GLY A 35 -2.00 13.32 -0.39
CA GLY A 35 -2.51 13.15 -1.74
C GLY A 35 -4.03 12.99 -1.83
N GLU A 36 -4.50 12.82 -3.06
CA GLU A 36 -5.91 12.54 -3.33
C GLU A 36 -6.23 11.08 -2.99
N TYR A 37 -7.39 10.86 -2.39
CA TYR A 37 -7.88 9.50 -2.14
C TYR A 37 -9.39 9.39 -2.32
N ARG A 38 -9.88 8.17 -2.49
CA ARG A 38 -11.29 7.84 -2.60
C ARG A 38 -11.70 6.85 -1.52
N LEU A 39 -12.81 7.15 -0.87
CA LEU A 39 -13.38 6.33 0.19
C LEU A 39 -14.90 6.30 0.01
N ASN A 40 -15.49 5.11 -0.14
CA ASN A 40 -16.92 4.91 -0.42
C ASN A 40 -17.40 5.76 -1.62
N GLY A 41 -16.63 5.77 -2.70
CA GLY A 41 -16.93 6.55 -3.91
C GLY A 41 -16.66 8.05 -3.82
N LYS A 42 -16.51 8.61 -2.62
CA LYS A 42 -16.28 10.05 -2.40
C LYS A 42 -14.79 10.37 -2.53
N ILE A 43 -14.46 11.44 -3.26
CA ILE A 43 -13.10 11.95 -3.42
C ILE A 43 -12.77 12.92 -2.30
N PHE A 44 -11.60 12.74 -1.69
CA PHE A 44 -11.02 13.61 -0.68
C PHE A 44 -9.70 14.19 -1.18
N ASN A 45 -9.33 15.35 -0.68
CA ASN A 45 -8.13 16.08 -1.09
C ASN A 45 -8.02 16.23 -2.63
N PRO A 46 -9.08 16.66 -3.34
CA PRO A 46 -9.06 16.72 -4.79
C PRO A 46 -7.90 17.57 -5.29
N ASN A 47 -7.22 17.09 -6.34
CA ASN A 47 -6.04 17.72 -6.94
C ASN A 47 -4.79 17.82 -6.05
N LYS A 48 -4.80 17.31 -4.81
CA LYS A 48 -3.57 17.18 -4.04
C LYS A 48 -2.73 16.05 -4.61
N ARG A 49 -1.42 16.29 -4.66
CA ARG A 49 -0.42 15.28 -5.06
C ARG A 49 0.50 14.99 -3.89
N LEU A 50 0.99 13.77 -3.83
CA LEU A 50 2.06 13.43 -2.88
C LEU A 50 3.25 14.36 -3.07
N LYS A 51 3.79 14.88 -1.96
CA LYS A 51 4.98 15.75 -1.98
C LYS A 51 6.24 15.01 -2.41
N VAL A 52 6.22 13.68 -2.33
CA VAL A 52 7.39 12.81 -2.54
C VAL A 52 7.30 12.14 -3.91
N SER A 53 8.20 12.49 -4.83
CA SER A 53 8.50 11.78 -6.07
C SER A 53 7.57 12.01 -7.27
N ILE A 54 8.23 12.11 -8.44
CA ILE A 54 7.61 12.19 -9.78
C ILE A 54 6.92 10.88 -10.22
N SER A 55 7.07 9.79 -9.45
CA SER A 55 6.52 8.46 -9.77
C SER A 55 5.18 8.18 -9.10
N ASN A 56 4.48 9.22 -8.66
CA ASN A 56 3.18 9.08 -8.01
C ASN A 56 2.12 8.57 -8.99
N GLY A 57 1.29 7.67 -8.52
CA GLY A 57 0.12 7.18 -9.22
C GLY A 57 -1.03 6.96 -8.27
N THR A 58 -2.25 6.96 -8.79
CA THR A 58 -3.43 6.56 -8.03
C THR A 58 -3.61 5.06 -8.21
N PHE A 59 -3.73 4.34 -7.11
CA PHE A 59 -4.03 2.93 -7.11
C PHE A 59 -5.47 2.71 -6.66
N TYR A 60 -6.26 2.10 -7.53
CA TYR A 60 -7.62 1.68 -7.22
C TYR A 60 -7.63 0.23 -6.74
N ILE A 61 -8.29 -0.01 -5.62
CA ILE A 61 -8.20 -1.29 -4.90
C ILE A 61 -9.05 -2.38 -5.55
N ASP A 62 -9.98 -2.04 -6.42
CA ASP A 62 -10.81 -3.02 -7.09
C ASP A 62 -10.38 -3.31 -8.54
N ARG A 63 -11.15 -4.21 -9.18
CA ARG A 63 -10.95 -4.66 -10.56
C ARG A 63 -11.46 -3.67 -11.61
N LYS A 64 -12.19 -2.61 -11.20
CA LYS A 64 -12.81 -1.63 -12.07
C LYS A 64 -12.08 -0.30 -11.91
N TRP A 65 -11.87 0.41 -13.01
CA TRP A 65 -11.23 1.73 -13.03
C TRP A 65 -12.00 2.81 -12.24
N HIS A 66 -13.14 2.50 -11.67
CA HIS A 66 -14.00 3.39 -10.91
C HIS A 66 -14.35 2.79 -9.54
N SER A 67 -13.33 2.30 -8.86
CA SER A 67 -13.50 1.73 -7.54
C SER A 67 -13.95 2.76 -6.52
N ASP A 68 -14.72 2.29 -5.56
CA ASP A 68 -15.11 3.07 -4.40
C ASP A 68 -13.93 3.39 -3.48
N TYR A 69 -12.81 2.70 -3.67
CA TYR A 69 -11.60 2.83 -2.87
C TYR A 69 -10.36 3.05 -3.72
N GLY A 70 -9.55 4.01 -3.33
CA GLY A 70 -8.28 4.28 -3.97
C GLY A 70 -7.47 5.33 -3.21
N PHE A 71 -6.16 5.32 -3.40
CA PHE A 71 -5.27 6.32 -2.81
C PHE A 71 -4.04 6.53 -3.69
N GLN A 72 -3.44 7.69 -3.57
CA GLN A 72 -2.16 7.98 -4.20
C GLN A 72 -1.02 7.38 -3.39
N GLN A 73 -0.08 6.75 -4.09
CA GLN A 73 1.14 6.21 -3.50
C GLN A 73 2.25 6.11 -4.56
N LEU A 74 3.47 5.84 -4.13
CA LEU A 74 4.59 5.61 -5.04
C LEU A 74 4.30 4.40 -5.94
N SER A 75 4.24 4.62 -7.24
CA SER A 75 4.14 3.55 -8.22
C SER A 75 5.51 2.88 -8.36
N LEU A 76 5.61 1.62 -7.97
CA LEU A 76 6.81 0.79 -8.11
C LEU A 76 6.91 0.13 -9.48
N VAL A 77 5.78 -0.37 -9.97
CA VAL A 77 5.65 -1.00 -11.28
C VAL A 77 4.44 -0.40 -11.99
N TYR A 78 4.60 -0.09 -13.25
CA TYR A 78 3.54 0.40 -14.11
C TYR A 78 3.66 -0.24 -15.48
N ASN A 79 2.61 -0.95 -15.91
CA ASN A 79 2.55 -1.70 -17.16
C ASN A 79 3.81 -2.57 -17.37
N ASP A 80 4.05 -3.49 -16.45
CA ASP A 80 5.18 -4.44 -16.41
C ASP A 80 6.58 -3.80 -16.29
N ARG A 81 6.68 -2.48 -16.13
CA ARG A 81 7.96 -1.77 -16.03
C ARG A 81 8.24 -1.32 -14.61
N ALA A 82 9.36 -1.77 -14.06
CA ALA A 82 9.85 -1.29 -12.77
C ALA A 82 10.27 0.18 -12.87
N ARG A 83 9.96 0.94 -11.82
CA ARG A 83 10.43 2.31 -11.63
C ARG A 83 11.77 2.34 -10.93
N THR A 84 12.55 3.40 -11.16
CA THR A 84 13.79 3.69 -10.47
C THR A 84 13.61 4.87 -9.53
N PHE A 85 14.31 4.84 -8.41
CA PHE A 85 14.24 5.85 -7.35
C PHE A 85 15.65 6.30 -6.95
N LYS A 86 15.80 7.57 -6.63
CA LYS A 86 17.08 8.11 -6.12
C LYS A 86 17.37 7.73 -4.68
N ASP A 87 16.35 7.30 -3.92
CA ASP A 87 16.50 6.91 -2.52
C ASP A 87 17.28 5.59 -2.42
N SER A 88 18.48 5.66 -1.86
CA SER A 88 19.38 4.52 -1.64
C SER A 88 19.19 3.84 -0.28
N ARG A 89 18.31 4.35 0.58
CA ARG A 89 18.06 3.76 1.90
C ARG A 89 17.43 2.39 1.78
N LYS A 90 17.92 1.46 2.59
CA LYS A 90 17.46 0.06 2.59
C LYS A 90 16.53 -0.20 3.78
N PHE A 91 15.31 -0.65 3.49
CA PHE A 91 14.31 -1.05 4.46
C PHE A 91 13.63 -2.35 4.04
N VAL A 92 12.95 -3.01 4.97
CA VAL A 92 11.93 -4.01 4.60
C VAL A 92 10.80 -3.26 3.91
N ARG A 93 10.35 -3.75 2.77
CA ARG A 93 9.41 -3.06 1.89
C ARG A 93 8.15 -3.90 1.70
N ARG A 94 7.01 -3.24 1.51
CA ARG A 94 5.74 -3.89 1.18
C ARG A 94 5.08 -3.17 0.00
N ALA A 95 4.39 -3.93 -0.84
CA ALA A 95 3.64 -3.42 -1.97
C ALA A 95 2.31 -4.14 -2.11
N LEU A 96 1.31 -3.43 -2.59
CA LEU A 96 0.12 -4.00 -3.17
C LEU A 96 0.34 -4.13 -4.67
N CYS A 97 0.21 -5.36 -5.16
CA CYS A 97 0.52 -5.75 -6.52
C CYS A 97 -0.72 -6.22 -7.26
N LYS A 98 -0.76 -5.99 -8.57
CA LYS A 98 -1.83 -6.45 -9.45
C LYS A 98 -1.24 -7.13 -10.68
N LYS A 99 -1.79 -8.30 -11.05
CA LYS A 99 -1.53 -9.00 -12.31
C LYS A 99 -2.84 -9.54 -12.85
N GLY A 100 -3.26 -9.04 -14.02
CA GLY A 100 -4.61 -9.30 -14.53
C GLY A 100 -5.66 -8.86 -13.49
N ASN A 101 -6.53 -9.79 -13.12
CA ASN A 101 -7.57 -9.57 -12.09
C ASN A 101 -7.14 -9.92 -10.67
N LYS A 102 -5.92 -10.42 -10.47
CA LYS A 102 -5.43 -10.82 -9.15
C LYS A 102 -4.74 -9.67 -8.46
N VAL A 103 -5.16 -9.36 -7.22
CA VAL A 103 -4.49 -8.43 -6.31
C VAL A 103 -3.85 -9.25 -5.18
N PHE A 104 -2.61 -8.92 -4.82
CA PHE A 104 -1.85 -9.65 -3.81
C PHE A 104 -0.77 -8.77 -3.17
N LEU A 105 -0.24 -9.20 -2.03
CA LEU A 105 0.82 -8.51 -1.34
C LEU A 105 2.20 -9.11 -1.64
N VAL A 106 3.17 -8.23 -1.80
CA VAL A 106 4.59 -8.57 -1.81
C VAL A 106 5.28 -7.85 -0.65
N GLN A 107 6.03 -8.60 0.15
CA GLN A 107 6.89 -8.03 1.19
C GLN A 107 8.29 -8.60 1.05
N SER A 108 9.29 -7.74 1.10
CA SER A 108 10.69 -8.17 1.05
C SER A 108 11.07 -8.92 2.33
N ARG A 109 11.89 -9.96 2.19
CA ARG A 109 12.47 -10.71 3.33
C ARG A 109 13.63 -9.96 3.97
N HIS A 110 14.33 -9.17 3.16
CA HIS A 110 15.53 -8.43 3.56
C HIS A 110 15.33 -6.94 3.28
N ARG A 111 16.19 -6.12 3.89
CA ARG A 111 16.25 -4.69 3.60
C ARG A 111 16.77 -4.47 2.17
N MET A 112 16.06 -3.68 1.39
CA MET A 112 16.43 -3.31 0.02
C MET A 112 16.01 -1.88 -0.28
N THR A 113 16.61 -1.30 -1.31
CA THR A 113 16.23 0.02 -1.84
C THR A 113 14.85 -0.07 -2.51
N LEU A 114 14.23 1.07 -2.77
CA LEU A 114 12.99 1.12 -3.55
C LEU A 114 13.19 0.58 -4.97
N THR A 115 14.31 0.90 -5.60
CA THR A 115 14.63 0.43 -6.97
C THR A 115 14.78 -1.10 -7.01
N GLU A 116 15.54 -1.69 -6.09
CA GLU A 116 15.66 -3.16 -5.98
C GLU A 116 14.30 -3.81 -5.74
N PHE A 117 13.48 -3.24 -4.86
CA PHE A 117 12.15 -3.78 -4.54
C PHE A 117 11.18 -3.65 -5.73
N ALA A 118 11.21 -2.54 -6.46
CA ALA A 118 10.42 -2.37 -7.67
C ALA A 118 10.78 -3.42 -8.74
N ALA A 119 12.07 -3.72 -8.91
CA ALA A 119 12.52 -4.76 -9.83
C ALA A 119 11.99 -6.16 -9.42
N GLU A 120 11.99 -6.49 -8.12
CA GLU A 120 11.41 -7.74 -7.64
C GLU A 120 9.88 -7.80 -7.85
N CYS A 121 9.18 -6.69 -7.60
CA CYS A 121 7.73 -6.61 -7.85
C CYS A 121 7.40 -6.80 -9.35
N ALA A 122 8.21 -6.26 -10.26
CA ALA A 122 7.98 -6.36 -11.70
C ALA A 122 8.10 -7.79 -12.23
N LYS A 123 8.84 -8.68 -11.55
CA LYS A 123 8.92 -10.10 -11.94
C LYS A 123 7.57 -10.83 -11.77
N VAL A 124 6.70 -10.33 -10.91
CA VAL A 124 5.47 -11.03 -10.50
C VAL A 124 4.20 -10.23 -10.73
N SER A 125 4.28 -8.96 -11.06
CA SER A 125 3.11 -8.07 -11.22
C SER A 125 3.25 -7.12 -12.39
N SER A 126 2.13 -6.74 -12.98
CA SER A 126 2.05 -5.70 -14.02
C SER A 126 1.95 -4.29 -13.45
N ASN A 127 1.40 -4.16 -12.26
CA ASN A 127 1.31 -2.90 -11.53
C ASN A 127 1.56 -3.16 -10.04
N ALA A 128 2.28 -2.24 -9.40
CA ALA A 128 2.54 -2.30 -7.97
C ALA A 128 2.63 -0.90 -7.38
N VAL A 129 2.07 -0.73 -6.19
CA VAL A 129 2.23 0.48 -5.39
C VAL A 129 2.92 0.15 -4.07
N TYR A 130 3.77 1.04 -3.65
CA TYR A 130 4.41 0.97 -2.34
C TYR A 130 3.35 1.16 -1.24
N LEU A 131 3.48 0.45 -0.15
CA LEU A 131 2.68 0.66 1.05
C LEU A 131 3.54 1.25 2.15
N ASP A 132 2.94 2.11 2.95
CA ASP A 132 3.65 2.73 4.07
C ASP A 132 4.10 1.65 5.06
N MET A 133 5.42 1.65 5.31
CA MET A 133 6.06 0.64 6.13
C MET A 133 6.77 1.21 7.34
N GLY A 134 7.29 2.39 7.31
CA GLY A 134 8.08 3.01 8.36
C GLY A 134 8.02 2.30 9.73
N GLU A 135 8.00 3.05 10.79
CA GLU A 135 7.75 2.53 12.13
C GLU A 135 6.33 1.95 12.31
N TYR A 136 5.45 2.23 11.37
CA TYR A 136 4.03 1.90 11.40
C TYR A 136 3.66 0.71 10.51
N GLY A 137 4.64 -0.03 10.05
CA GLY A 137 4.44 -1.15 9.12
C GLY A 137 3.75 -2.40 9.68
N TYR A 138 3.29 -2.37 10.93
CA TYR A 138 2.57 -3.49 11.55
C TYR A 138 1.28 -3.81 10.78
N GLY A 139 1.02 -5.10 10.61
CA GLY A 139 -0.21 -5.59 10.00
C GLY A 139 -0.35 -7.09 10.17
N TYR A 140 -1.45 -7.66 9.72
CA TYR A 140 -1.70 -9.09 9.77
C TYR A 140 -2.50 -9.60 8.56
N ILE A 141 -2.35 -10.90 8.28
CA ILE A 141 -3.16 -11.67 7.33
C ILE A 141 -3.54 -12.97 8.04
N GLY A 142 -4.83 -13.18 8.32
CA GLY A 142 -5.27 -14.26 9.20
C GLY A 142 -4.52 -14.21 10.52
N ASN A 143 -3.93 -15.30 10.93
CA ASN A 143 -3.14 -15.40 12.16
C ASN A 143 -1.67 -14.98 11.98
N LYS A 144 -1.25 -14.63 10.76
CA LYS A 144 0.14 -14.25 10.48
C LYS A 144 0.36 -12.76 10.69
N ILE A 145 1.17 -12.42 11.68
CA ILE A 145 1.63 -11.04 11.91
C ILE A 145 2.69 -10.67 10.89
N LEU A 146 2.51 -9.53 10.25
CA LEU A 146 3.47 -8.90 9.36
C LEU A 146 4.20 -7.79 10.12
N SER A 147 5.52 -7.73 9.96
CA SER A 147 6.35 -6.70 10.61
C SER A 147 6.15 -6.63 12.14
N PRO A 148 6.40 -7.73 12.88
CA PRO A 148 6.16 -7.77 14.33
C PRO A 148 6.97 -6.72 15.11
N TRP A 149 8.10 -6.24 14.57
CA TRP A 149 8.89 -5.15 15.16
C TRP A 149 8.12 -3.81 15.27
N ALA A 150 7.10 -3.61 14.43
CA ALA A 150 6.27 -2.40 14.43
C ALA A 150 5.04 -2.51 15.35
N TYR A 151 4.94 -3.55 16.18
CA TYR A 151 3.78 -3.78 17.06
C TYR A 151 3.53 -2.62 18.03
N PHE A 152 4.56 -2.01 18.57
CA PHE A 152 4.45 -0.91 19.53
C PHE A 152 3.86 0.38 18.93
N SER A 153 3.97 0.54 17.61
CA SER A 153 3.40 1.69 16.90
C SER A 153 2.05 1.41 16.20
N ARG A 154 1.44 0.26 16.45
CA ARG A 154 0.17 -0.14 15.80
C ARG A 154 -0.99 0.83 16.00
N ASN A 155 -0.98 1.58 17.08
CA ASN A 155 -2.02 2.56 17.38
C ASN A 155 -1.77 3.95 16.73
N LYS A 156 -0.61 4.14 16.10
CA LYS A 156 -0.26 5.38 15.38
C LYS A 156 -0.64 5.32 13.90
N GLN A 157 -1.10 4.17 13.43
CA GLN A 157 -1.58 4.03 12.05
C GLN A 157 -2.91 4.74 11.89
N THR A 158 -3.10 5.39 10.74
CA THR A 158 -4.27 6.23 10.48
C THR A 158 -5.06 5.84 9.24
N ASN A 159 -4.58 4.85 8.49
CA ASN A 159 -5.30 4.32 7.34
C ASN A 159 -4.87 2.88 7.03
N TRP A 160 -5.80 2.09 6.53
CA TRP A 160 -5.61 0.64 6.34
C TRP A 160 -6.24 0.12 5.06
N ILE A 161 -5.54 -0.81 4.38
CA ILE A 161 -6.16 -1.77 3.48
C ILE A 161 -6.57 -2.98 4.32
N TYR A 162 -7.76 -3.48 4.12
CA TYR A 162 -8.29 -4.61 4.86
C TYR A 162 -9.16 -5.52 4.00
N VAL A 163 -9.35 -6.76 4.46
CA VAL A 163 -10.32 -7.72 3.93
C VAL A 163 -11.27 -8.13 5.05
N LYS A 164 -12.54 -8.00 4.78
CA LYS A 164 -13.61 -8.50 5.67
C LYS A 164 -13.86 -9.98 5.48
#